data_f4472e3bbeb6af128f8817c3c4070b7a
#
_entry.id   f4472e3bbeb6af128f8817c3c4070b7a
#
_cell.length_a   1.000
_cell.length_b   1.000
_cell.length_c   1.000
_cell.angle_alpha   90.00
_cell.angle_beta   90.00
_cell.angle_gamma   90.00
#
_symmetry.space_group_name_H-M   'P 1'
#
loop_
_entity.id
_entity.type
_entity.pdbx_description
1 polymer ?
#
loop_
_entity_poly.entity_id
_entity_poly.type
_entity_poly.pdbx_seq_one_letter_code
_entity_poly.pdbx_strand_id
1 'polypeptide(L)'
;DVAVTEGDKVEAHIQLGWQVDYYPIGDLVEYVNRVTDAQVDALMAEYEGKYTMATERIDVVREQAKYEIAIERFCIEKGGYIAIVDHFGALHGLNQLPGLAIQDLQGKGYGFGAEGDWKIAALGAVMQYMAGQTGTGLMEDYTYDLKDGLCLGAHMLEVSPQFAATKPEIQVHPLAIGGK
;
A
#
# COMPACT_ATOMS: atom_id res chain seq x y z
N ASP A 1 14.46 7.37 -0.09
CA ASP A 1 13.67 8.61 -0.09
C ASP A 1 13.96 9.43 -1.35
N VAL A 2 12.97 10.12 -1.86
CA VAL A 2 13.09 11.08 -2.95
C VAL A 2 13.13 12.49 -2.36
N ALA A 3 13.95 13.36 -2.89
CA ALA A 3 14.16 14.71 -2.31
C ALA A 3 12.85 15.53 -2.19
N VAL A 4 11.92 15.33 -3.09
CA VAL A 4 10.63 16.04 -3.09
C VAL A 4 9.63 15.51 -2.07
N THR A 5 9.80 14.27 -1.63
CA THR A 5 8.92 13.63 -0.64
C THR A 5 9.48 13.69 0.78
N GLU A 6 10.74 14.07 0.93
CA GLU A 6 11.40 14.22 2.22
C GLU A 6 10.81 15.40 3.01
N GLY A 7 11.03 15.43 4.30
CA GLY A 7 10.56 16.48 5.20
C GLY A 7 11.26 16.41 6.55
N ASP A 8 10.96 17.36 7.41
CA ASP A 8 11.52 17.42 8.76
C ASP A 8 10.70 16.51 9.70
N LYS A 9 11.23 15.32 9.96
CA LYS A 9 10.61 14.32 10.85
C LYS A 9 10.67 14.74 12.31
N VAL A 10 11.68 15.52 12.69
CA VAL A 10 11.81 16.04 14.05
C VAL A 10 10.75 17.09 14.32
N GLU A 11 10.56 18.01 13.36
CA GLU A 11 9.50 19.01 13.46
C GLU A 11 8.11 18.36 13.44
N ALA A 12 7.89 17.35 12.61
CA ALA A 12 6.64 16.60 12.61
C ALA A 12 6.35 15.91 13.95
N HIS A 13 7.38 15.38 14.60
CA HIS A 13 7.24 14.82 15.94
C HIS A 13 6.90 15.90 16.98
N ILE A 14 7.57 17.05 16.94
CA ILE A 14 7.34 18.15 17.88
C ILE A 14 5.94 18.75 17.72
N GLN A 15 5.51 19.01 16.47
CA GLN A 15 4.25 19.72 16.19
C GLN A 15 3.03 18.80 16.19
N LEU A 16 3.17 17.56 15.71
CA LEU A 16 2.06 16.66 15.45
C LEU A 16 2.09 15.39 16.29
N GLY A 17 3.19 15.12 16.99
CA GLY A 17 3.40 13.89 17.75
C GLY A 17 3.63 12.66 16.87
N TRP A 18 3.89 12.84 15.58
CA TRP A 18 4.13 11.73 14.67
C TRP A 18 5.50 11.12 14.89
N GLN A 19 5.57 9.80 14.83
CA GLN A 19 6.82 9.06 14.85
C GLN A 19 7.01 8.41 13.48
N VAL A 20 8.18 8.64 12.89
CA VAL A 20 8.57 8.09 11.58
C VAL A 20 9.82 7.26 11.76
N ASP A 21 9.67 5.94 11.69
CA ASP A 21 10.74 4.98 11.86
C ASP A 21 11.14 4.36 10.53
N TYR A 22 12.43 4.04 10.40
CA TYR A 22 12.99 3.37 9.25
C TYR A 22 13.43 1.98 9.61
N TYR A 23 13.11 1.04 8.72
CA TYR A 23 13.57 -0.33 8.82
C TYR A 23 14.24 -0.76 7.51
N PRO A 24 15.31 -1.52 7.56
CA PRO A 24 15.86 -2.13 6.37
C PRO A 24 14.87 -3.13 5.78
N ILE A 25 14.79 -3.20 4.45
CA ILE A 25 13.88 -4.13 3.76
C ILE A 25 14.08 -5.59 4.17
N GLY A 26 15.32 -5.96 4.56
CA GLY A 26 15.61 -7.30 5.06
C GLY A 26 14.78 -7.72 6.26
N ASP A 27 14.41 -6.77 7.12
CA ASP A 27 13.52 -7.05 8.27
C ASP A 27 12.14 -7.50 7.79
N LEU A 28 11.57 -6.81 6.78
CA LEU A 28 10.28 -7.20 6.19
C LEU A 28 10.39 -8.56 5.48
N VAL A 29 11.46 -8.80 4.73
CA VAL A 29 11.70 -10.09 4.05
C VAL A 29 11.68 -11.26 5.04
N GLU A 30 12.19 -11.08 6.26
CA GLU A 30 12.09 -12.10 7.30
C GLU A 30 10.62 -12.39 7.68
N TYR A 31 9.76 -11.40 7.72
CA TYR A 31 8.33 -11.60 7.98
C TYR A 31 7.65 -12.33 6.81
N VAL A 32 7.97 -11.96 5.58
CA VAL A 32 7.46 -12.66 4.38
C VAL A 32 7.82 -14.14 4.43
N ASN A 33 9.06 -14.47 4.79
CA ASN A 33 9.54 -15.86 4.87
C ASN A 33 8.88 -16.68 5.99
N ARG A 34 8.22 -16.04 6.96
CA ARG A 34 7.49 -16.71 8.05
C ARG A 34 6.01 -16.94 7.74
N VAL A 35 5.49 -16.39 6.64
CA VAL A 35 4.09 -16.58 6.25
C VAL A 35 3.90 -18.02 5.76
N THR A 36 2.90 -18.69 6.30
CA THR A 36 2.58 -20.08 5.95
C THR A 36 1.55 -20.14 4.82
N ASP A 37 1.54 -21.24 4.07
CA ASP A 37 0.56 -21.46 3.01
C ASP A 37 -0.89 -21.42 3.54
N ALA A 38 -1.14 -21.94 4.73
CA ALA A 38 -2.47 -21.88 5.34
C ALA A 38 -2.94 -20.43 5.60
N GLN A 39 -2.05 -19.53 5.95
CA GLN A 39 -2.38 -18.11 6.10
C GLN A 39 -2.68 -17.47 4.74
N VAL A 40 -1.89 -17.81 3.72
CA VAL A 40 -2.12 -17.36 2.35
C VAL A 40 -3.47 -17.86 1.83
N ASP A 41 -3.80 -19.15 2.03
CA ASP A 41 -5.07 -19.73 1.61
C ASP A 41 -6.27 -19.02 2.26
N ALA A 42 -6.16 -18.70 3.55
CA ALA A 42 -7.20 -17.97 4.25
C ALA A 42 -7.43 -16.56 3.66
N LEU A 43 -6.36 -15.81 3.41
CA LEU A 43 -6.46 -14.46 2.82
C LEU A 43 -6.93 -14.51 1.36
N MET A 44 -6.51 -15.53 0.59
CA MET A 44 -7.02 -15.74 -0.78
C MET A 44 -8.53 -15.93 -0.81
N ALA A 45 -9.09 -16.67 0.16
CA ALA A 45 -10.54 -16.83 0.27
C ALA A 45 -11.25 -15.49 0.59
N GLU A 46 -10.61 -14.60 1.37
CA GLU A 46 -11.13 -13.23 1.58
C GLU A 46 -11.08 -12.41 0.28
N TYR A 47 -9.98 -12.50 -0.48
CA TYR A 47 -9.85 -11.82 -1.77
C TYR A 47 -10.95 -12.24 -2.75
N GLU A 48 -11.27 -13.52 -2.86
CA GLU A 48 -12.38 -14.01 -3.70
C GLU A 48 -13.73 -13.38 -3.32
N GLY A 49 -13.94 -13.13 -2.03
CA GLY A 49 -15.13 -12.41 -1.55
C GLY A 49 -15.15 -10.94 -1.94
N LYS A 50 -14.01 -10.26 -1.81
CA LYS A 50 -13.86 -8.80 -2.03
C LYS A 50 -13.70 -8.43 -3.50
N TYR A 51 -12.98 -9.24 -4.28
CA TYR A 51 -12.51 -8.93 -5.64
C TYR A 51 -13.03 -9.94 -6.66
N THR A 52 -13.06 -9.53 -7.92
CA THR A 52 -13.18 -10.44 -9.06
C THR A 52 -11.78 -10.83 -9.52
N MET A 53 -11.49 -12.13 -9.59
CA MET A 53 -10.21 -12.62 -10.11
C MET A 53 -10.20 -12.53 -11.64
N ALA A 54 -9.64 -11.49 -12.20
CA ALA A 54 -9.52 -11.25 -13.65
C ALA A 54 -8.12 -11.65 -14.17
N THR A 55 -7.56 -12.72 -13.61
CA THR A 55 -6.25 -13.25 -13.98
C THR A 55 -6.17 -14.76 -13.76
N GLU A 56 -5.36 -15.44 -14.57
CA GLU A 56 -4.98 -16.85 -14.35
C GLU A 56 -3.69 -16.98 -13.53
N ARG A 57 -2.99 -15.88 -13.31
CA ARG A 57 -1.72 -15.83 -12.56
C ARG A 57 -1.97 -15.81 -11.06
N ILE A 58 -2.61 -16.86 -10.55
CA ILE A 58 -2.92 -16.99 -9.11
C ILE A 58 -1.65 -17.07 -8.27
N ASP A 59 -0.56 -17.58 -8.81
CA ASP A 59 0.77 -17.58 -8.19
C ASP A 59 1.21 -16.15 -7.77
N VAL A 60 0.99 -15.18 -8.65
CA VAL A 60 1.32 -13.77 -8.42
C VAL A 60 0.44 -13.16 -7.33
N VAL A 61 -0.87 -13.46 -7.35
CA VAL A 61 -1.81 -12.97 -6.32
C VAL A 61 -1.50 -13.56 -4.95
N ARG A 62 -1.13 -14.84 -4.89
CA ARG A 62 -0.71 -15.50 -3.64
C ARG A 62 0.54 -14.86 -3.03
N GLU A 63 1.48 -14.42 -3.85
CA GLU A 63 2.66 -13.69 -3.37
C GLU A 63 2.26 -12.32 -2.77
N GLN A 64 1.27 -11.62 -3.36
CA GLN A 64 0.70 -10.41 -2.77
C GLN A 64 0.04 -10.67 -1.42
N ALA A 65 -0.68 -11.77 -1.28
CA ALA A 65 -1.26 -12.18 0.00
C ALA A 65 -0.18 -12.43 1.07
N LYS A 66 0.97 -13.00 0.70
CA LYS A 66 2.12 -13.11 1.61
C LYS A 66 2.61 -11.74 2.08
N TYR A 67 2.73 -10.79 1.15
CA TYR A 67 3.20 -9.44 1.47
C TYR A 67 2.23 -8.74 2.40
N GLU A 68 0.93 -8.82 2.15
CA GLU A 68 -0.07 -8.21 3.02
C GLU A 68 0.03 -8.73 4.46
N ILE A 69 0.03 -10.06 4.63
CA ILE A 69 0.16 -10.68 5.95
C ILE A 69 1.45 -10.26 6.64
N ALA A 70 2.56 -10.22 5.90
CA ALA A 70 3.86 -9.85 6.43
C ALA A 70 3.91 -8.38 6.86
N ILE A 71 3.43 -7.48 6.01
CA ILE A 71 3.42 -6.03 6.26
C ILE A 71 2.52 -5.70 7.46
N GLU A 72 1.31 -6.25 7.50
CA GLU A 72 0.38 -6.03 8.60
C GLU A 72 0.97 -6.51 9.93
N ARG A 73 1.52 -7.72 9.94
CA ARG A 73 2.21 -8.27 11.13
C ARG A 73 3.42 -7.43 11.54
N PHE A 74 4.22 -6.99 10.56
CA PHE A 74 5.35 -6.11 10.80
C PHE A 74 4.92 -4.82 11.48
N CYS A 75 3.89 -4.15 10.97
CA CYS A 75 3.35 -2.93 11.54
C CYS A 75 2.90 -3.13 12.99
N ILE A 76 2.18 -4.22 13.26
CA ILE A 76 1.68 -4.53 14.61
C ILE A 76 2.83 -4.80 15.58
N GLU A 77 3.77 -5.68 15.20
CA GLU A 77 4.81 -6.17 16.12
C GLU A 77 5.94 -5.17 16.35
N LYS A 78 6.26 -4.31 15.36
CA LYS A 78 7.36 -3.36 15.45
C LYS A 78 7.00 -2.06 16.18
N GLY A 79 5.73 -1.69 16.28
CA GLY A 79 5.38 -0.46 17.00
C GLY A 79 3.91 -0.06 16.93
N GLY A 80 3.07 -0.89 16.30
CA GLY A 80 1.66 -0.56 16.11
C GLY A 80 1.48 0.55 15.07
N TYR A 81 2.27 0.52 14.01
CA TYR A 81 2.21 1.51 12.94
C TYR A 81 0.88 1.45 12.20
N ILE A 82 0.32 2.62 11.93
CA ILE A 82 -0.95 2.79 11.23
C ILE A 82 -0.77 3.40 9.83
N ALA A 83 0.46 3.66 9.43
CA ALA A 83 0.81 4.18 8.13
C ALA A 83 2.09 3.49 7.60
N ILE A 84 2.14 3.32 6.32
CA ILE A 84 3.18 2.56 5.62
C ILE A 84 3.75 3.44 4.53
N VAL A 85 5.05 3.37 4.36
CA VAL A 85 5.79 4.08 3.30
C VAL A 85 6.75 3.12 2.67
N ASP A 86 6.79 3.08 1.36
CA ASP A 86 7.83 2.36 0.63
C ASP A 86 8.40 3.19 -0.52
N HIS A 87 9.39 2.62 -1.19
CA HIS A 87 9.92 3.14 -2.44
C HIS A 87 10.27 1.96 -3.34
N PHE A 88 9.67 1.89 -4.50
CA PHE A 88 9.78 0.78 -5.45
C PHE A 88 11.24 0.39 -5.79
N GLY A 89 12.16 1.35 -5.80
CA GLY A 89 13.59 1.12 -6.03
C GLY A 89 14.34 0.49 -4.83
N ALA A 90 13.73 0.44 -3.66
CA ALA A 90 14.36 -0.06 -2.42
C ALA A 90 13.86 -1.45 -1.97
N LEU A 91 12.89 -2.04 -2.66
CA LEU A 91 12.24 -3.30 -2.28
C LEU A 91 13.04 -4.54 -2.71
N HIS A 92 14.35 -4.54 -2.43
CA HIS A 92 15.22 -5.68 -2.73
C HIS A 92 14.86 -6.89 -1.85
N GLY A 93 14.72 -8.05 -2.50
CA GLY A 93 14.33 -9.30 -1.82
C GLY A 93 12.82 -9.58 -1.90
N LEU A 94 12.01 -8.65 -2.38
CA LEU A 94 10.65 -8.92 -2.83
C LEU A 94 10.65 -9.19 -4.35
N ASN A 95 9.85 -10.16 -4.78
CA ASN A 95 9.74 -10.55 -6.19
C ASN A 95 8.80 -9.66 -7.01
N GLN A 96 7.96 -8.89 -6.33
CA GLN A 96 6.94 -8.01 -6.88
C GLN A 96 6.87 -6.72 -6.07
N LEU A 97 6.29 -5.67 -6.63
CA LEU A 97 5.84 -4.53 -5.85
C LEU A 97 4.59 -4.92 -5.05
N PRO A 98 4.42 -4.47 -3.79
CA PRO A 98 3.34 -4.90 -2.91
C PRO A 98 1.99 -4.21 -3.20
N GLY A 99 1.67 -3.92 -4.48
CA GLY A 99 0.56 -3.09 -4.87
C GLY A 99 -0.80 -3.56 -4.34
N LEU A 100 -1.19 -4.82 -4.58
CA LEU A 100 -2.45 -5.36 -4.06
C LEU A 100 -2.44 -5.45 -2.53
N ALA A 101 -1.32 -5.83 -1.94
CA ALA A 101 -1.16 -5.90 -0.49
C ALA A 101 -1.44 -4.52 0.16
N ILE A 102 -0.84 -3.47 -0.37
CA ILE A 102 -1.05 -2.09 0.10
C ILE A 102 -2.49 -1.63 -0.17
N GLN A 103 -3.06 -1.96 -1.34
CA GLN A 103 -4.45 -1.62 -1.64
C GLN A 103 -5.42 -2.20 -0.60
N ASP A 104 -5.28 -3.50 -0.25
CA ASP A 104 -6.17 -4.11 0.74
C ASP A 104 -5.92 -3.58 2.15
N LEU A 105 -4.67 -3.32 2.52
CA LEU A 105 -4.31 -2.69 3.80
C LEU A 105 -4.91 -1.29 3.95
N GLN A 106 -4.96 -0.50 2.89
CA GLN A 106 -5.70 0.77 2.92
C GLN A 106 -7.19 0.53 3.18
N GLY A 107 -7.77 -0.52 2.60
CA GLY A 107 -9.14 -0.94 2.90
C GLY A 107 -9.36 -1.31 4.38
N LYS A 108 -8.30 -1.70 5.08
CA LYS A 108 -8.29 -2.00 6.54
C LYS A 108 -7.98 -0.78 7.41
N GLY A 109 -7.72 0.38 6.81
CA GLY A 109 -7.50 1.64 7.54
C GLY A 109 -6.05 2.10 7.64
N TYR A 110 -5.10 1.42 7.02
CA TYR A 110 -3.71 1.88 6.97
C TYR A 110 -3.57 3.07 6.02
N GLY A 111 -2.84 4.09 6.44
CA GLY A 111 -2.38 5.14 5.53
C GLY A 111 -1.22 4.63 4.69
N PHE A 112 -1.12 5.10 3.45
CA PHE A 112 -0.01 4.78 2.57
C PHE A 112 0.53 6.03 1.88
N GLY A 113 1.85 6.07 1.69
CA GLY A 113 2.56 7.06 0.90
C GLY A 113 3.59 6.38 0.02
N ALA A 114 3.45 6.57 -1.30
CA ALA A 114 4.42 6.07 -2.26
C ALA A 114 5.72 6.89 -2.22
N GLU A 115 6.78 6.31 -2.77
CA GLU A 115 8.07 6.98 -3.02
C GLU A 115 8.71 7.66 -1.79
N GLY A 116 8.45 7.13 -0.60
CA GLY A 116 9.01 7.68 0.63
C GLY A 116 8.20 8.83 1.24
N ASP A 117 7.01 9.14 0.75
CA ASP A 117 6.18 10.24 1.28
C ASP A 117 5.46 9.86 2.58
N TRP A 118 6.21 9.90 3.66
CA TRP A 118 5.69 9.64 5.00
C TRP A 118 4.64 10.67 5.44
N LYS A 119 4.64 11.88 4.87
CA LYS A 119 3.65 12.94 5.19
C LYS A 119 2.28 12.56 4.65
N ILE A 120 2.23 12.10 3.40
CA ILE A 120 1.00 11.60 2.77
C ILE A 120 0.54 10.32 3.45
N ALA A 121 1.44 9.42 3.82
CA ALA A 121 1.09 8.21 4.56
C ALA A 121 0.39 8.54 5.89
N ALA A 122 0.97 9.43 6.67
CA ALA A 122 0.38 9.85 7.94
C ALA A 122 -0.95 10.61 7.75
N LEU A 123 -1.01 11.51 6.76
CA LEU A 123 -2.24 12.23 6.40
C LEU A 123 -3.34 11.25 5.99
N GLY A 124 -3.02 10.24 5.17
CA GLY A 124 -3.95 9.20 4.74
C GLY A 124 -4.59 8.47 5.93
N ALA A 125 -3.78 8.07 6.91
CA ALA A 125 -4.28 7.44 8.13
C ALA A 125 -5.21 8.36 8.92
N VAL A 126 -4.86 9.64 9.07
CA VAL A 126 -5.71 10.64 9.74
C VAL A 126 -7.03 10.83 9.00
N MET A 127 -6.97 10.96 7.67
CA MET A 127 -8.16 11.15 6.84
C MET A 127 -9.10 9.94 6.92
N GLN A 128 -8.56 8.73 6.89
CA GLN A 128 -9.35 7.50 7.05
C GLN A 128 -10.03 7.45 8.42
N TYR A 129 -9.30 7.78 9.49
CA TYR A 129 -9.88 7.85 10.84
C TYR A 129 -11.02 8.88 10.92
N MET A 130 -10.82 10.09 10.38
CA MET A 130 -11.83 11.15 10.36
C MET A 130 -13.07 10.78 9.53
N ALA A 131 -12.88 10.03 8.45
CA ALA A 131 -13.96 9.56 7.59
C ALA A 131 -14.69 8.31 8.11
N GLY A 132 -14.33 7.82 9.30
CA GLY A 132 -14.89 6.58 9.85
C GLY A 132 -14.49 5.33 9.07
N GLN A 133 -13.28 5.31 8.54
CA GLN A 133 -12.70 4.20 7.76
C GLN A 133 -13.43 3.93 6.44
N THR A 134 -13.97 4.96 5.80
CA THR A 134 -14.74 4.81 4.56
C THR A 134 -14.35 5.85 3.51
N GLY A 135 -14.26 5.44 2.25
CA GLY A 135 -14.19 6.33 1.08
C GLY A 135 -12.95 7.21 0.98
N THR A 136 -11.86 6.85 1.64
CA THR A 136 -10.58 7.58 1.60
C THR A 136 -9.41 6.63 1.31
N GLY A 137 -8.30 7.18 0.88
CA GLY A 137 -7.07 6.44 0.59
C GLY A 137 -6.13 7.25 -0.28
N LEU A 138 -5.01 6.65 -0.69
CA LEU A 138 -4.08 7.27 -1.61
C LEU A 138 -4.66 7.36 -3.01
N MET A 139 -4.46 8.48 -3.66
CA MET A 139 -4.62 8.68 -5.09
C MET A 139 -3.55 9.66 -5.57
N GLU A 140 -2.77 9.24 -6.53
CA GLU A 140 -1.70 10.03 -7.17
C GLU A 140 -1.94 10.17 -8.67
N ASP A 141 -0.98 10.80 -9.35
CA ASP A 141 -0.93 10.95 -10.81
C ASP A 141 -2.18 11.61 -11.41
N TYR A 142 -2.40 12.85 -10.99
CA TYR A 142 -3.47 13.67 -11.52
C TYR A 142 -3.15 14.20 -12.92
N THR A 143 -4.00 13.88 -13.89
CA THR A 143 -3.95 14.45 -15.25
C THR A 143 -5.06 15.48 -15.41
N TYR A 144 -4.69 16.69 -15.80
CA TYR A 144 -5.62 17.82 -15.92
C TYR A 144 -5.99 18.08 -17.38
N ASP A 145 -7.28 18.10 -17.66
CA ASP A 145 -7.82 18.68 -18.88
C ASP A 145 -8.25 20.13 -18.60
N LEU A 146 -7.37 21.06 -18.91
CA LEU A 146 -7.60 22.49 -18.66
C LEU A 146 -8.66 23.10 -19.58
N LYS A 147 -8.99 22.45 -20.70
CA LYS A 147 -10.00 22.92 -21.64
C LYS A 147 -11.41 22.66 -21.13
N ASP A 148 -11.64 21.45 -20.65
CA ASP A 148 -12.97 21.01 -20.20
C ASP A 148 -13.12 21.07 -18.67
N GLY A 149 -12.07 21.49 -17.95
CA GLY A 149 -12.05 21.64 -16.51
C GLY A 149 -12.16 20.31 -15.76
N LEU A 150 -11.61 19.26 -16.35
CA LEU A 150 -11.65 17.90 -15.78
C LEU A 150 -10.29 17.52 -15.15
N CYS A 151 -10.35 16.60 -14.21
CA CYS A 151 -9.17 15.98 -13.63
C CYS A 151 -9.38 14.47 -13.57
N LEU A 152 -8.41 13.72 -14.12
CA LEU A 152 -8.32 12.28 -13.96
C LEU A 152 -7.25 11.96 -12.91
N GLY A 153 -7.64 11.32 -11.81
CA GLY A 153 -6.71 10.68 -10.90
C GLY A 153 -6.55 9.22 -11.33
N ALA A 154 -5.33 8.80 -11.60
CA ALA A 154 -5.04 7.44 -12.04
C ALA A 154 -3.66 7.01 -11.56
N HIS A 155 -3.61 5.99 -10.73
CA HIS A 155 -2.37 5.35 -10.28
C HIS A 155 -2.40 3.87 -10.65
N MET A 156 -1.24 3.32 -11.00
CA MET A 156 -1.14 1.92 -11.47
C MET A 156 -1.26 0.89 -10.35
N LEU A 157 -0.95 1.29 -9.12
CA LEU A 157 -0.93 0.45 -7.91
C LEU A 157 -1.47 1.27 -6.73
N GLU A 158 -1.62 0.62 -5.58
CA GLU A 158 -1.85 1.22 -4.26
C GLU A 158 -3.09 2.14 -4.14
N VAL A 159 -4.00 2.08 -5.08
CA VAL A 159 -5.27 2.82 -4.99
C VAL A 159 -6.22 2.08 -4.04
N SER A 160 -6.76 2.78 -3.06
CA SER A 160 -7.68 2.17 -2.10
C SER A 160 -8.90 1.53 -2.79
N PRO A 161 -9.24 0.27 -2.49
CA PRO A 161 -10.42 -0.37 -3.05
C PRO A 161 -11.74 0.32 -2.62
N GLN A 162 -11.69 1.18 -1.62
CA GLN A 162 -12.85 1.98 -1.18
C GLN A 162 -13.30 3.02 -2.21
N PHE A 163 -12.46 3.35 -3.20
CA PHE A 163 -12.83 4.23 -4.31
C PHE A 163 -13.60 3.51 -5.42
N ALA A 164 -13.66 2.19 -5.40
CA ALA A 164 -14.31 1.43 -6.46
C ALA A 164 -15.84 1.64 -6.45
N ALA A 165 -16.40 2.04 -7.59
CA ALA A 165 -17.85 2.18 -7.78
C ALA A 165 -18.56 0.83 -7.96
N THR A 166 -17.82 -0.22 -8.30
CA THR A 166 -18.29 -1.60 -8.48
C THR A 166 -17.32 -2.55 -7.78
N LYS A 167 -17.62 -3.85 -7.74
CA LYS A 167 -16.67 -4.85 -7.20
C LYS A 167 -15.35 -4.75 -7.97
N PRO A 168 -14.23 -4.44 -7.30
CA PRO A 168 -12.95 -4.27 -7.99
C PRO A 168 -12.41 -5.58 -8.52
N GLU A 169 -11.56 -5.50 -9.55
CA GLU A 169 -10.94 -6.66 -10.19
C GLU A 169 -9.46 -6.74 -9.88
N ILE A 170 -8.97 -7.95 -9.62
CA ILE A 170 -7.54 -8.22 -9.56
C ILE A 170 -7.05 -8.61 -10.94
N GLN A 171 -6.18 -7.79 -11.50
CA GLN A 171 -5.49 -8.03 -12.75
C GLN A 171 -3.98 -8.11 -12.50
N VAL A 172 -3.27 -8.87 -13.31
CA VAL A 172 -1.82 -8.99 -13.25
C VAL A 172 -1.22 -8.43 -14.53
N HIS A 173 -0.43 -7.38 -14.38
CA HIS A 173 0.28 -6.75 -15.47
C HIS A 173 1.79 -6.75 -15.20
N PRO A 174 2.62 -7.02 -16.22
CA PRO A 174 4.06 -6.84 -16.07
C PRO A 174 4.36 -5.35 -15.90
N LEU A 175 5.14 -5.03 -14.88
CA LEU A 175 5.62 -3.68 -14.67
C LEU A 175 7.05 -3.56 -15.19
N ALA A 176 7.29 -2.63 -16.11
CA ALA A 176 8.61 -2.42 -16.70
C ALA A 176 9.61 -1.73 -15.75
N ILE A 177 9.11 -1.14 -14.67
CA ILE A 177 9.92 -0.41 -13.69
C ILE A 177 10.57 -1.40 -12.72
N GLY A 178 11.89 -1.28 -12.53
CA GLY A 178 12.62 -2.09 -11.58
C GLY A 178 12.80 -3.58 -11.95
N GLY A 179 12.34 -4.00 -13.12
CA GLY A 179 12.45 -5.40 -13.58
C GLY A 179 11.57 -6.39 -12.81
N LYS A 180 10.48 -5.92 -12.26
CA LYS A 180 9.53 -6.69 -11.42
C LYS A 180 8.16 -6.85 -12.07
#